data_77f1de247b3b0adf6f699391ecaee792
#
_entry.id   77f1de247b3b0adf6f699391ecaee792
#
_cell.length_a   1.000
_cell.length_b   1.000
_cell.length_c   1.000
_cell.angle_alpha   90.00
_cell.angle_beta   90.00
_cell.angle_gamma   90.00
#
_symmetry.space_group_name_H-M   'P 1'
#
loop_
_entity.id
_entity.type
_entity.pdbx_description
1 polymer ?
#
loop_
_entity_poly.entity_id
_entity_poly.type
_entity_poly.pdbx_seq_one_letter_code
_entity_poly.pdbx_strand_id
1 'polypeptide(L)'
;MTENKEVLLSIKDLEIAFGEGKSRFVAVKNANFDIYKGETFSLVGESGSGKTTIGRAIVGLNPTSKGEINFKGEKINGGISKQKHHEIIRQIQMIFQDPSASLNERATVDYIISEGLYNYKLYKDDADREAKVRAMLEKVGLLPEHMYRYPHEFSGGQRQRIGIARAMIMEPELVVADEPISALDVSIRAQVLNLLKEAQRERGVTYLFIAHDLSVVRFISDRIAVIYRGEIVELAEAEELFNHPIHPYTRALLSAVPIPDPILAKKKKLHVYDPSVHDYSVDKPTFEEVVPGHFVYGNKAEIEKYRAEYND
;
A
#
# COMPACT_ATOMS: atom_id res chain seq x y z
N MET A 1 3.68 -5.87 26.86
CA MET A 1 4.31 -4.53 26.89
C MET A 1 4.13 -3.95 25.51
N THR A 2 3.24 -3.01 25.34
CA THR A 2 3.07 -2.27 24.08
C THR A 2 4.31 -1.40 23.90
N GLU A 3 5.25 -1.86 23.09
CA GLU A 3 6.32 -0.99 22.61
C GLU A 3 5.67 0.24 21.99
N ASN A 4 6.12 1.40 22.40
CA ASN A 4 5.64 2.69 21.91
C ASN A 4 6.16 2.85 20.47
N LYS A 5 5.46 2.22 19.49
CA LYS A 5 5.86 2.21 18.08
C LYS A 5 5.78 3.66 17.55
N GLU A 6 6.87 4.13 16.95
CA GLU A 6 6.96 5.47 16.34
C GLU A 6 6.03 5.54 15.12
N VAL A 7 5.08 6.49 15.11
CA VAL A 7 4.20 6.74 13.96
C VAL A 7 5.00 7.47 12.88
N LEU A 8 5.16 6.85 11.71
CA LEU A 8 5.81 7.46 10.56
C LEU A 8 4.83 8.24 9.68
N LEU A 9 3.67 7.66 9.39
CA LEU A 9 2.60 8.29 8.61
C LEU A 9 1.29 8.19 9.39
N SER A 10 0.56 9.32 9.49
CA SER A 10 -0.76 9.38 10.11
C SER A 10 -1.77 9.96 9.14
N ILE A 11 -2.88 9.27 8.94
CA ILE A 11 -4.01 9.70 8.13
C ILE A 11 -5.20 9.94 9.05
N LYS A 12 -5.76 11.17 8.99
CA LYS A 12 -6.86 11.62 9.86
C LYS A 12 -7.98 12.23 9.03
N ASP A 13 -9.18 11.68 9.18
CA ASP A 13 -10.43 12.15 8.56
C ASP A 13 -10.30 12.41 7.05
N LEU A 14 -9.50 11.56 6.37
CA LEU A 14 -9.16 11.77 4.98
C LEU A 14 -10.34 11.55 4.05
N GLU A 15 -10.72 12.59 3.33
CA GLU A 15 -11.68 12.53 2.22
C GLU A 15 -10.99 12.88 0.90
N ILE A 16 -11.23 12.06 -0.11
CA ILE A 16 -10.77 12.31 -1.48
C ILE A 16 -11.96 12.25 -2.41
N ALA A 17 -12.25 13.35 -3.09
CA ALA A 17 -13.34 13.44 -4.04
C ALA A 17 -12.87 13.98 -5.39
N PHE A 18 -13.49 13.53 -6.46
CA PHE A 18 -13.25 13.95 -7.83
C PHE A 18 -14.51 14.61 -8.40
N GLY A 19 -14.31 15.53 -9.36
CA GLY A 19 -15.40 16.27 -9.99
C GLY A 19 -15.99 17.35 -9.08
N GLU A 20 -16.95 18.12 -9.62
CA GLU A 20 -17.59 19.24 -8.94
C GLU A 20 -19.13 19.15 -9.07
N GLY A 21 -19.85 19.83 -8.17
CA GLY A 21 -21.29 19.94 -8.21
C GLY A 21 -21.98 18.57 -8.27
N LYS A 22 -22.84 18.35 -9.28
CA LYS A 22 -23.60 17.11 -9.44
C LYS A 22 -22.75 15.90 -9.87
N SER A 23 -21.56 16.12 -10.42
CA SER A 23 -20.63 15.05 -10.81
C SER A 23 -19.60 14.72 -9.73
N ARG A 24 -19.72 15.29 -8.52
CA ARG A 24 -18.81 15.01 -7.41
C ARG A 24 -18.96 13.57 -6.95
N PHE A 25 -17.85 12.82 -7.03
CA PHE A 25 -17.73 11.44 -6.57
C PHE A 25 -16.71 11.36 -5.43
N VAL A 26 -17.14 10.86 -4.28
CA VAL A 26 -16.27 10.65 -3.11
C VAL A 26 -15.68 9.25 -3.18
N ALA A 27 -14.38 9.18 -3.50
CA ALA A 27 -13.65 7.92 -3.66
C ALA A 27 -13.14 7.36 -2.32
N VAL A 28 -12.82 8.24 -1.38
CA VAL A 28 -12.37 7.88 -0.02
C VAL A 28 -13.15 8.73 0.97
N LYS A 29 -13.67 8.09 2.01
CA LYS A 29 -14.53 8.71 3.01
C LYS A 29 -13.94 8.48 4.39
N ASN A 30 -13.60 9.56 5.07
CA ASN A 30 -13.19 9.56 6.48
C ASN A 30 -12.18 8.45 6.85
N ALA A 31 -11.14 8.25 6.01
CA ALA A 31 -10.13 7.24 6.31
C ALA A 31 -9.24 7.68 7.46
N ASN A 32 -9.05 6.79 8.44
CA ASN A 32 -8.27 7.01 9.65
C ASN A 32 -7.37 5.80 9.91
N PHE A 33 -6.05 5.97 9.89
CA PHE A 33 -5.07 4.96 10.29
C PHE A 33 -3.67 5.57 10.43
N ASP A 34 -2.85 4.90 11.23
CA ASP A 34 -1.43 5.19 11.37
C ASP A 34 -0.59 4.08 10.78
N ILE A 35 0.56 4.44 10.19
CA ILE A 35 1.60 3.50 9.75
C ILE A 35 2.82 3.74 10.63
N TYR A 36 3.31 2.66 11.27
CA TYR A 36 4.46 2.73 12.14
C TYR A 36 5.76 2.56 11.35
N LYS A 37 6.83 3.16 11.87
CA LYS A 37 8.15 3.07 11.25
C LYS A 37 8.64 1.63 11.18
N GLY A 38 9.11 1.23 10.00
CA GLY A 38 9.65 -0.10 9.77
C GLY A 38 8.59 -1.20 9.59
N GLU A 39 7.28 -0.88 9.62
CA GLU A 39 6.24 -1.88 9.34
C GLU A 39 5.86 -1.96 7.85
N THR A 40 5.33 -3.10 7.47
CA THR A 40 4.53 -3.25 6.25
C THR A 40 3.05 -3.18 6.61
N PHE A 41 2.43 -2.05 6.32
CA PHE A 41 0.99 -1.83 6.46
C PHE A 41 0.31 -2.10 5.12
N SER A 42 -0.60 -3.08 5.07
CA SER A 42 -1.30 -3.40 3.83
C SER A 42 -2.70 -2.81 3.78
N LEU A 43 -3.09 -2.34 2.59
CA LEU A 43 -4.44 -1.87 2.30
C LEU A 43 -5.07 -2.80 1.26
N VAL A 44 -6.12 -3.51 1.65
CA VAL A 44 -6.79 -4.53 0.84
C VAL A 44 -8.27 -4.23 0.62
N GLY A 45 -8.83 -4.76 -0.46
CA GLY A 45 -10.24 -4.59 -0.83
C GLY A 45 -10.44 -4.77 -2.33
N GLU A 46 -11.68 -4.74 -2.79
CA GLU A 46 -12.03 -4.88 -4.20
C GLU A 46 -11.45 -3.77 -5.09
N SER A 47 -11.40 -4.02 -6.41
CA SER A 47 -11.03 -2.99 -7.38
C SER A 47 -11.99 -1.80 -7.28
N GLY A 48 -11.46 -0.58 -7.32
CA GLY A 48 -12.25 0.65 -7.19
C GLY A 48 -12.64 1.02 -5.75
N SER A 49 -12.18 0.30 -4.72
CA SER A 49 -12.50 0.63 -3.31
C SER A 49 -11.79 1.86 -2.76
N GLY A 50 -10.82 2.45 -3.48
CA GLY A 50 -10.11 3.67 -3.06
C GLY A 50 -8.64 3.48 -2.68
N LYS A 51 -8.09 2.26 -2.70
CA LYS A 51 -6.70 1.95 -2.31
C LYS A 51 -5.64 2.79 -3.03
N THR A 52 -5.59 2.68 -4.36
CA THR A 52 -4.68 3.46 -5.22
C THR A 52 -4.89 4.96 -5.03
N THR A 53 -6.13 5.39 -4.78
CA THR A 53 -6.47 6.80 -4.56
C THR A 53 -5.80 7.33 -3.29
N ILE A 54 -5.82 6.56 -2.19
CA ILE A 54 -5.09 6.89 -0.95
C ILE A 54 -3.59 6.92 -1.20
N GLY A 55 -3.03 5.87 -1.83
CA GLY A 55 -1.60 5.82 -2.14
C GLY A 55 -1.12 7.02 -2.94
N ARG A 56 -1.86 7.42 -3.98
CA ARG A 56 -1.57 8.59 -4.81
C ARG A 56 -1.71 9.92 -4.05
N ALA A 57 -2.61 10.01 -3.08
CA ALA A 57 -2.74 11.19 -2.23
C ALA A 57 -1.55 11.36 -1.28
N ILE A 58 -1.02 10.26 -0.74
CA ILE A 58 0.17 10.26 0.14
C ILE A 58 1.39 10.81 -0.60
N VAL A 59 1.59 10.42 -1.86
CA VAL A 59 2.70 10.93 -2.69
C VAL A 59 2.38 12.26 -3.39
N GLY A 60 1.24 12.89 -3.08
CA GLY A 60 0.86 14.21 -3.61
C GLY A 60 0.36 14.23 -5.06
N LEU A 61 0.07 13.07 -5.66
CA LEU A 61 -0.48 12.97 -7.03
C LEU A 61 -1.99 13.26 -7.10
N ASN A 62 -2.72 12.96 -6.02
CA ASN A 62 -4.14 13.28 -5.92
C ASN A 62 -4.36 14.38 -4.86
N PRO A 63 -5.15 15.42 -5.14
CA PRO A 63 -5.56 16.38 -4.13
C PRO A 63 -6.50 15.73 -3.12
N THR A 64 -6.46 16.19 -1.88
CA THR A 64 -7.37 15.78 -0.81
C THR A 64 -8.49 16.81 -0.67
N SER A 65 -9.72 16.34 -0.40
CA SER A 65 -10.88 17.23 -0.21
C SER A 65 -11.01 17.67 1.25
N LYS A 66 -10.71 16.77 2.21
CA LYS A 66 -10.69 17.02 3.65
C LYS A 66 -9.65 16.14 4.33
N GLY A 67 -9.40 16.43 5.60
CA GLY A 67 -8.52 15.66 6.46
C GLY A 67 -7.04 15.97 6.27
N GLU A 68 -6.24 15.20 6.96
CA GLU A 68 -4.80 15.42 7.05
C GLU A 68 -4.01 14.14 6.77
N ILE A 69 -2.91 14.31 6.05
CA ILE A 69 -1.85 13.32 5.89
C ILE A 69 -0.62 13.91 6.56
N ASN A 70 -0.15 13.27 7.63
CA ASN A 70 1.00 13.72 8.39
C ASN A 70 2.13 12.70 8.27
N PHE A 71 3.31 13.14 7.84
CA PHE A 71 4.53 12.33 7.75
C PHE A 71 5.53 12.85 8.77
N LYS A 72 6.01 11.99 9.67
CA LYS A 72 6.88 12.37 10.81
C LYS A 72 6.28 13.52 11.65
N GLY A 73 4.97 13.50 11.86
CA GLY A 73 4.24 14.53 12.62
C GLY A 73 4.00 15.84 11.86
N GLU A 74 4.46 15.95 10.61
CA GLU A 74 4.26 17.16 9.81
C GLU A 74 3.26 16.94 8.69
N LYS A 75 2.33 17.86 8.50
CA LYS A 75 1.33 17.81 7.43
C LYS A 75 1.98 17.91 6.06
N ILE A 76 1.62 16.96 5.17
CA ILE A 76 2.18 16.83 3.81
C ILE A 76 1.14 16.99 2.69
N ASN A 77 -0.15 17.15 3.00
CA ASN A 77 -1.19 17.41 2.01
C ASN A 77 -1.68 18.87 2.05
N GLY A 78 -2.31 19.32 0.97
CA GLY A 78 -2.78 20.69 0.82
C GLY A 78 -1.66 21.67 0.42
N GLY A 79 -1.74 22.91 0.89
CA GLY A 79 -0.81 23.98 0.52
C GLY A 79 0.54 23.90 1.25
N ILE A 80 1.42 23.00 0.84
CA ILE A 80 2.80 22.89 1.36
C ILE A 80 3.80 23.69 0.49
N SER A 81 4.91 24.13 1.07
CA SER A 81 5.95 24.84 0.32
C SER A 81 6.64 23.92 -0.70
N LYS A 82 7.18 24.50 -1.78
CA LYS A 82 7.93 23.76 -2.80
C LYS A 82 9.15 23.01 -2.20
N GLN A 83 9.83 23.64 -1.24
CA GLN A 83 10.97 23.04 -0.56
C GLN A 83 10.53 21.79 0.21
N LYS A 84 9.47 21.89 1.02
CA LYS A 84 8.92 20.76 1.76
C LYS A 84 8.45 19.64 0.83
N HIS A 85 7.77 19.98 -0.25
CA HIS A 85 7.37 19.01 -1.28
C HIS A 85 8.58 18.26 -1.87
N HIS A 86 9.65 18.97 -2.17
CA HIS A 86 10.90 18.37 -2.66
C HIS A 86 11.52 17.40 -1.63
N GLU A 87 11.56 17.77 -0.35
CA GLU A 87 12.05 16.90 0.73
C GLU A 87 11.20 15.63 0.90
N ILE A 88 9.87 15.76 0.81
CA ILE A 88 8.93 14.64 0.91
C ILE A 88 9.14 13.64 -0.23
N ILE A 89 9.24 14.11 -1.48
CA ILE A 89 9.46 13.24 -2.65
C ILE A 89 10.71 12.38 -2.48
N ARG A 90 11.76 12.87 -1.85
CA ARG A 90 12.95 12.08 -1.56
C ARG A 90 12.67 10.94 -0.58
N GLN A 91 11.87 11.20 0.45
CA GLN A 91 11.64 10.27 1.56
C GLN A 91 10.48 9.30 1.30
N ILE A 92 9.53 9.69 0.45
CA ILE A 92 8.36 8.87 0.09
C ILE A 92 8.43 8.56 -1.39
N GLN A 93 8.55 7.29 -1.74
CA GLN A 93 8.58 6.84 -3.13
C GLN A 93 7.37 5.97 -3.46
N MET A 94 7.02 5.88 -4.75
CA MET A 94 5.90 5.06 -5.21
C MET A 94 6.34 4.04 -6.25
N ILE A 95 5.92 2.79 -6.06
CA ILE A 95 5.95 1.74 -7.07
C ILE A 95 4.55 1.69 -7.67
N PHE A 96 4.44 1.95 -8.96
CA PHE A 96 3.16 2.05 -9.66
C PHE A 96 2.67 0.69 -10.15
N GLN A 97 1.35 0.52 -10.21
CA GLN A 97 0.67 -0.67 -10.71
C GLN A 97 0.97 -0.94 -12.20
N ASP A 98 0.95 0.11 -13.03
CA ASP A 98 1.27 0.00 -14.45
C ASP A 98 2.68 0.54 -14.74
N PRO A 99 3.65 -0.36 -14.95
CA PRO A 99 5.01 0.04 -15.28
C PRO A 99 5.11 0.76 -16.63
N SER A 100 4.24 0.42 -17.60
CA SER A 100 4.29 1.01 -18.94
C SER A 100 3.88 2.47 -18.92
N ALA A 101 2.88 2.83 -18.12
CA ALA A 101 2.45 4.22 -17.95
C ALA A 101 3.41 5.04 -17.07
N SER A 102 4.28 4.40 -16.29
CA SER A 102 5.13 5.07 -15.30
C SER A 102 6.58 5.28 -15.74
N LEU A 103 7.04 4.62 -16.81
CA LEU A 103 8.40 4.73 -17.33
C LEU A 103 8.43 5.60 -18.58
N ASN A 104 9.49 6.41 -18.71
CA ASN A 104 9.72 7.22 -19.92
C ASN A 104 10.33 6.31 -21.01
N GLU A 105 9.53 5.95 -22.02
CA GLU A 105 9.94 5.09 -23.14
C GLU A 105 11.08 5.65 -24.00
N ARG A 106 11.42 6.94 -23.86
CA ARG A 106 12.49 7.63 -24.59
C ARG A 106 13.80 7.73 -23.82
N ALA A 107 13.82 7.30 -22.57
CA ALA A 107 14.98 7.30 -21.71
C ALA A 107 15.56 5.90 -21.54
N THR A 108 16.88 5.78 -21.36
CA THR A 108 17.51 4.52 -21.02
C THR A 108 17.15 4.10 -19.59
N VAL A 109 17.24 2.81 -19.30
CA VAL A 109 17.03 2.28 -17.95
C VAL A 109 17.97 2.93 -16.94
N ASP A 110 19.23 3.20 -17.30
CA ASP A 110 20.18 3.95 -16.48
C ASP A 110 19.62 5.31 -16.07
N TYR A 111 19.14 6.10 -17.02
CA TYR A 111 18.58 7.42 -16.74
C TYR A 111 17.34 7.32 -15.85
N ILE A 112 16.43 6.39 -16.17
CA ILE A 112 15.17 6.20 -15.41
C ILE A 112 15.46 5.87 -13.94
N ILE A 113 16.40 4.97 -13.68
CA ILE A 113 16.75 4.57 -12.32
C ILE A 113 17.53 5.69 -11.61
N SER A 114 18.46 6.34 -12.31
CA SER A 114 19.33 7.36 -11.71
C SER A 114 18.73 8.78 -11.68
N GLU A 115 17.54 9.03 -12.25
CA GLU A 115 16.92 10.35 -12.29
C GLU A 115 16.82 11.00 -10.90
N GLY A 116 16.40 10.22 -9.90
CA GLY A 116 16.36 10.68 -8.51
C GLY A 116 17.75 11.01 -7.95
N LEU A 117 18.76 10.19 -8.27
CA LEU A 117 20.13 10.47 -7.86
C LEU A 117 20.63 11.80 -8.42
N TYR A 118 20.32 12.12 -9.70
CA TYR A 118 20.66 13.42 -10.30
C TYR A 118 19.95 14.57 -9.60
N ASN A 119 18.65 14.46 -9.40
CA ASN A 119 17.82 15.54 -8.85
C ASN A 119 18.20 15.91 -7.40
N TYR A 120 18.66 14.93 -6.62
CA TYR A 120 19.00 15.09 -5.20
C TYR A 120 20.52 15.03 -4.93
N LYS A 121 21.35 14.90 -5.99
CA LYS A 121 22.82 14.81 -5.89
C LYS A 121 23.28 13.71 -4.93
N LEU A 122 22.69 12.51 -5.04
CA LEU A 122 22.93 11.37 -4.16
C LEU A 122 24.07 10.45 -4.69
N TYR A 123 25.01 11.01 -5.40
CA TYR A 123 26.17 10.31 -5.95
C TYR A 123 27.41 11.23 -5.87
N LYS A 124 28.59 10.63 -5.83
CA LYS A 124 29.87 11.36 -5.76
C LYS A 124 30.36 11.80 -7.13
N ASP A 125 30.35 10.85 -8.06
CA ASP A 125 30.76 11.00 -9.47
C ASP A 125 29.99 10.00 -10.34
N ASP A 126 30.18 10.06 -11.66
CA ASP A 126 29.49 9.17 -12.59
C ASP A 126 29.81 7.70 -12.37
N ALA A 127 30.99 7.35 -11.90
CA ALA A 127 31.35 5.96 -11.59
C ALA A 127 30.56 5.43 -10.37
N ASP A 128 30.41 6.24 -9.30
CA ASP A 128 29.57 5.90 -8.14
C ASP A 128 28.09 5.76 -8.53
N ARG A 129 27.58 6.67 -9.37
CA ARG A 129 26.22 6.62 -9.88
C ARG A 129 25.97 5.32 -10.68
N GLU A 130 26.85 5.02 -11.63
CA GLU A 130 26.77 3.80 -12.44
C GLU A 130 26.85 2.54 -11.58
N ALA A 131 27.75 2.50 -10.60
CA ALA A 131 27.87 1.38 -9.68
C ALA A 131 26.57 1.16 -8.87
N LYS A 132 25.91 2.25 -8.41
CA LYS A 132 24.62 2.17 -7.71
C LYS A 132 23.52 1.62 -8.62
N VAL A 133 23.45 2.06 -9.88
CA VAL A 133 22.45 1.56 -10.84
C VAL A 133 22.68 0.08 -11.13
N ARG A 134 23.91 -0.35 -11.38
CA ARG A 134 24.28 -1.76 -11.62
C ARG A 134 23.88 -2.65 -10.43
N ALA A 135 24.26 -2.26 -9.22
CA ALA A 135 23.93 -2.99 -8.01
C ALA A 135 22.40 -3.06 -7.79
N MET A 136 21.65 -2.01 -8.14
CA MET A 136 20.21 -2.00 -8.01
C MET A 136 19.54 -2.90 -9.06
N LEU A 137 20.03 -2.93 -10.30
CA LEU A 137 19.57 -3.85 -11.33
C LEU A 137 19.75 -5.32 -10.90
N GLU A 138 20.92 -5.68 -10.37
CA GLU A 138 21.18 -7.03 -9.84
C GLU A 138 20.21 -7.38 -8.71
N LYS A 139 19.96 -6.46 -7.77
CA LYS A 139 19.01 -6.68 -6.66
C LYS A 139 17.60 -6.98 -7.14
N VAL A 140 17.14 -6.36 -8.22
CA VAL A 140 15.83 -6.65 -8.80
C VAL A 140 15.86 -7.80 -9.82
N GLY A 141 16.97 -8.54 -9.90
CA GLY A 141 17.13 -9.70 -10.78
C GLY A 141 17.19 -9.35 -12.28
N LEU A 142 17.76 -8.19 -12.61
CA LEU A 142 18.09 -7.77 -13.97
C LEU A 142 19.60 -7.77 -14.16
N LEU A 143 20.04 -7.89 -15.43
CA LEU A 143 21.46 -7.84 -15.74
C LEU A 143 21.97 -6.39 -15.74
N PRO A 144 23.19 -6.11 -15.24
CA PRO A 144 23.78 -4.76 -15.23
C PRO A 144 23.81 -4.08 -16.61
N GLU A 145 24.09 -4.84 -17.67
CA GLU A 145 24.11 -4.35 -19.05
C GLU A 145 22.74 -3.88 -19.57
N HIS A 146 21.65 -4.26 -18.90
CA HIS A 146 20.31 -3.75 -19.20
C HIS A 146 20.16 -2.25 -19.00
N MET A 147 21.09 -1.61 -18.29
CA MET A 147 21.08 -0.16 -18.07
C MET A 147 21.12 0.66 -19.36
N TYR A 148 21.69 0.12 -20.43
CA TYR A 148 21.82 0.83 -21.73
C TYR A 148 20.60 0.67 -22.65
N ARG A 149 19.62 -0.16 -22.26
CA ARG A 149 18.41 -0.43 -23.04
C ARG A 149 17.28 0.53 -22.70
N TYR A 150 16.25 0.51 -23.55
CA TYR A 150 15.02 1.30 -23.38
C TYR A 150 13.87 0.43 -22.85
N PRO A 151 12.86 1.02 -22.16
CA PRO A 151 11.75 0.25 -21.59
C PRO A 151 11.00 -0.64 -22.59
N HIS A 152 10.83 -0.21 -23.84
CA HIS A 152 10.14 -0.99 -24.87
C HIS A 152 10.84 -2.30 -25.26
N GLU A 153 12.11 -2.48 -24.89
CA GLU A 153 12.87 -3.71 -25.11
C GLU A 153 12.65 -4.77 -24.02
N PHE A 154 11.81 -4.48 -23.02
CA PHE A 154 11.59 -5.33 -21.85
C PHE A 154 10.17 -5.86 -21.76
N SER A 155 10.01 -7.05 -21.16
CA SER A 155 8.70 -7.58 -20.80
C SER A 155 8.02 -6.73 -19.72
N GLY A 156 6.70 -6.88 -19.53
CA GLY A 156 5.96 -6.16 -18.48
C GLY A 156 6.55 -6.40 -17.09
N GLY A 157 6.90 -7.64 -16.77
CA GLY A 157 7.53 -7.97 -15.47
C GLY A 157 8.94 -7.39 -15.31
N GLN A 158 9.71 -7.26 -16.39
CA GLN A 158 11.01 -6.58 -16.35
C GLN A 158 10.85 -5.08 -16.16
N ARG A 159 9.88 -4.44 -16.83
CA ARG A 159 9.55 -3.02 -16.63
C ARG A 159 9.11 -2.76 -15.19
N GLN A 160 8.32 -3.65 -14.59
CA GLN A 160 7.94 -3.53 -13.18
C GLN A 160 9.17 -3.53 -12.26
N ARG A 161 10.15 -4.40 -12.52
CA ARG A 161 11.40 -4.44 -11.76
C ARG A 161 12.25 -3.18 -11.94
N ILE A 162 12.24 -2.57 -13.13
CA ILE A 162 12.86 -1.27 -13.36
C ILE A 162 12.15 -0.18 -12.51
N GLY A 163 10.83 -0.19 -12.45
CA GLY A 163 10.05 0.72 -11.59
C GLY A 163 10.36 0.56 -10.10
N ILE A 164 10.54 -0.69 -9.65
CA ILE A 164 10.96 -0.99 -8.27
C ILE A 164 12.39 -0.46 -8.03
N ALA A 165 13.31 -0.71 -8.95
CA ALA A 165 14.69 -0.22 -8.87
C ALA A 165 14.73 1.32 -8.76
N ARG A 166 13.93 2.03 -9.58
CA ARG A 166 13.80 3.49 -9.53
C ARG A 166 13.35 3.99 -8.16
N ALA A 167 12.36 3.36 -7.56
CA ALA A 167 11.90 3.75 -6.23
C ALA A 167 12.92 3.45 -5.14
N MET A 168 13.54 2.28 -5.16
CA MET A 168 14.40 1.79 -4.09
C MET A 168 15.81 2.41 -4.10
N ILE A 169 16.30 2.89 -5.25
CA ILE A 169 17.63 3.52 -5.34
C ILE A 169 17.73 4.83 -4.54
N MET A 170 16.58 5.46 -4.28
CA MET A 170 16.46 6.69 -3.49
C MET A 170 16.64 6.46 -1.99
N GLU A 171 16.70 5.21 -1.54
CA GLU A 171 16.73 4.83 -0.12
C GLU A 171 15.61 5.50 0.69
N PRO A 172 14.34 5.32 0.29
CA PRO A 172 13.21 5.99 0.91
C PRO A 172 12.93 5.48 2.33
N GLU A 173 12.28 6.30 3.14
CA GLU A 173 11.77 5.89 4.45
C GLU A 173 10.38 5.23 4.35
N LEU A 174 9.57 5.68 3.39
CA LEU A 174 8.25 5.12 3.09
C LEU A 174 8.14 4.79 1.59
N VAL A 175 7.67 3.60 1.28
CA VAL A 175 7.32 3.19 -0.09
C VAL A 175 5.84 2.88 -0.17
N VAL A 176 5.13 3.61 -1.03
CA VAL A 176 3.77 3.26 -1.44
C VAL A 176 3.88 2.27 -2.59
N ALA A 177 3.62 1.01 -2.33
CA ALA A 177 3.70 -0.08 -3.31
C ALA A 177 2.30 -0.43 -3.81
N ASP A 178 1.91 0.15 -4.95
CA ASP A 178 0.59 -0.06 -5.56
C ASP A 178 0.63 -1.26 -6.52
N GLU A 179 0.13 -2.40 -6.06
CA GLU A 179 0.13 -3.70 -6.75
C GLU A 179 1.50 -4.07 -7.37
N PRO A 180 2.60 -4.01 -6.62
CA PRO A 180 3.97 -4.04 -7.15
C PRO A 180 4.35 -5.36 -7.84
N ILE A 181 3.56 -6.41 -7.67
CA ILE A 181 3.85 -7.76 -8.15
C ILE A 181 2.77 -8.35 -9.05
N SER A 182 1.70 -7.59 -9.37
CA SER A 182 0.56 -8.08 -10.15
C SER A 182 0.95 -8.57 -11.56
N ALA A 183 1.91 -7.91 -12.19
CA ALA A 183 2.42 -8.24 -13.53
C ALA A 183 3.58 -9.26 -13.55
N LEU A 184 3.94 -9.85 -12.40
CA LEU A 184 5.10 -10.73 -12.27
C LEU A 184 4.72 -12.21 -12.25
N ASP A 185 5.60 -13.07 -12.80
CA ASP A 185 5.52 -14.52 -12.65
C ASP A 185 5.77 -14.95 -11.19
N VAL A 186 5.26 -16.11 -10.80
CA VAL A 186 5.30 -16.62 -9.41
C VAL A 186 6.72 -16.62 -8.82
N SER A 187 7.72 -17.08 -9.59
CA SER A 187 9.12 -17.12 -9.14
C SER A 187 9.71 -15.73 -8.92
N ILE A 188 9.38 -14.79 -9.79
CA ILE A 188 9.83 -13.40 -9.71
C ILE A 188 9.09 -12.64 -8.58
N ARG A 189 7.80 -12.94 -8.35
CA ARG A 189 7.07 -12.39 -7.20
C ARG A 189 7.79 -12.65 -5.89
N ALA A 190 8.23 -13.92 -5.68
CA ALA A 190 8.95 -14.29 -4.46
C ALA A 190 10.28 -13.51 -4.32
N GLN A 191 11.03 -13.33 -5.40
CA GLN A 191 12.28 -12.55 -5.37
C GLN A 191 12.03 -11.09 -4.99
N VAL A 192 11.02 -10.46 -5.59
CA VAL A 192 10.66 -9.06 -5.29
C VAL A 192 10.17 -8.91 -3.85
N LEU A 193 9.31 -9.81 -3.38
CA LEU A 193 8.84 -9.77 -1.98
C LEU A 193 10.00 -9.92 -0.99
N ASN A 194 10.95 -10.82 -1.28
CA ASN A 194 12.14 -10.98 -0.45
C ASN A 194 13.01 -9.72 -0.46
N LEU A 195 13.20 -9.08 -1.63
CA LEU A 195 13.92 -7.80 -1.72
C LEU A 195 13.28 -6.71 -0.85
N LEU A 196 11.94 -6.59 -0.89
CA LEU A 196 11.23 -5.61 -0.08
C LEU A 196 11.37 -5.91 1.42
N LYS A 197 11.24 -7.19 1.83
CA LYS A 197 11.46 -7.62 3.22
C LYS A 197 12.91 -7.42 3.69
N GLU A 198 13.88 -7.67 2.83
CA GLU A 198 15.29 -7.42 3.14
C GLU A 198 15.55 -5.93 3.39
N ALA A 199 15.01 -5.06 2.53
CA ALA A 199 15.13 -3.61 2.71
C ALA A 199 14.42 -3.12 4.01
N GLN A 200 13.26 -3.72 4.36
CA GLN A 200 12.59 -3.46 5.65
C GLN A 200 13.50 -3.85 6.81
N ARG A 201 14.02 -5.08 6.80
CA ARG A 201 14.84 -5.62 7.90
C ARG A 201 16.17 -4.89 8.05
N GLU A 202 16.87 -4.59 6.95
CA GLU A 202 18.23 -4.04 6.98
C GLU A 202 18.28 -2.52 7.10
N ARG A 203 17.29 -1.82 6.53
CA ARG A 203 17.26 -0.36 6.45
C ARG A 203 16.08 0.28 7.15
N GLY A 204 15.15 -0.51 7.69
CA GLY A 204 13.96 0.00 8.35
C GLY A 204 12.96 0.67 7.38
N VAL A 205 12.95 0.30 6.10
CA VAL A 205 12.00 0.83 5.12
C VAL A 205 10.58 0.48 5.55
N THR A 206 9.70 1.46 5.53
CA THR A 206 8.28 1.29 5.83
C THR A 206 7.49 1.14 4.52
N TYR A 207 6.46 0.30 4.52
CA TYR A 207 5.64 0.09 3.33
C TYR A 207 4.17 0.37 3.59
N LEU A 208 3.54 1.11 2.67
CA LEU A 208 2.11 1.00 2.40
C LEU A 208 1.95 0.07 1.20
N PHE A 209 1.54 -1.17 1.46
CA PHE A 209 1.43 -2.21 0.44
C PHE A 209 -0.02 -2.36 0.01
N ILE A 210 -0.33 -1.99 -1.22
CA ILE A 210 -1.67 -2.10 -1.81
C ILE A 210 -1.71 -3.36 -2.66
N ALA A 211 -2.62 -4.27 -2.35
CA ALA A 211 -2.81 -5.49 -3.12
C ALA A 211 -4.27 -5.99 -3.07
N HIS A 212 -4.60 -6.85 -4.02
CA HIS A 212 -5.84 -7.62 -4.04
C HIS A 212 -5.61 -9.11 -3.74
N ASP A 213 -4.36 -9.60 -3.82
CA ASP A 213 -3.99 -10.99 -3.50
C ASP A 213 -3.69 -11.12 -2.01
N LEU A 214 -4.67 -11.63 -1.27
CA LEU A 214 -4.58 -11.79 0.18
C LEU A 214 -3.54 -12.83 0.63
N SER A 215 -3.17 -13.78 -0.23
CA SER A 215 -2.11 -14.75 0.08
C SER A 215 -0.76 -14.05 0.20
N VAL A 216 -0.50 -13.10 -0.68
CA VAL A 216 0.70 -12.27 -0.65
C VAL A 216 0.69 -11.33 0.55
N VAL A 217 -0.47 -10.70 0.80
CA VAL A 217 -0.67 -9.77 1.91
C VAL A 217 -0.38 -10.46 3.25
N ARG A 218 -0.87 -11.68 3.47
CA ARG A 218 -0.56 -12.45 4.68
C ARG A 218 0.94 -12.67 4.88
N PHE A 219 1.68 -12.89 3.80
CA PHE A 219 3.12 -13.15 3.87
C PHE A 219 3.95 -11.90 4.19
N ILE A 220 3.55 -10.72 3.65
CA ILE A 220 4.40 -9.52 3.73
C ILE A 220 4.02 -8.58 4.88
N SER A 221 2.75 -8.61 5.34
CA SER A 221 2.18 -7.56 6.18
C SER A 221 2.40 -7.80 7.67
N ASP A 222 2.61 -6.72 8.40
CA ASP A 222 2.52 -6.67 9.85
C ASP A 222 1.09 -6.34 10.28
N ARG A 223 0.44 -5.36 9.62
CA ARG A 223 -0.94 -4.95 9.86
C ARG A 223 -1.68 -4.78 8.54
N ILE A 224 -3.00 -5.00 8.58
CA ILE A 224 -3.85 -4.93 7.39
C ILE A 224 -5.07 -4.07 7.69
N ALA A 225 -5.35 -3.11 6.80
CA ALA A 225 -6.62 -2.40 6.75
C ALA A 225 -7.43 -2.88 5.54
N VAL A 226 -8.68 -3.19 5.79
CA VAL A 226 -9.66 -3.59 4.77
C VAL A 226 -10.50 -2.37 4.40
N ILE A 227 -10.52 -2.02 3.10
CA ILE A 227 -11.30 -0.90 2.60
C ILE A 227 -12.45 -1.39 1.70
N TYR A 228 -13.66 -0.88 1.95
CA TYR A 228 -14.84 -1.14 1.16
C TYR A 228 -15.53 0.17 0.77
N ARG A 229 -15.71 0.42 -0.52
CA ARG A 229 -16.38 1.61 -1.08
C ARG A 229 -15.91 2.95 -0.47
N GLY A 230 -14.60 3.05 -0.26
CA GLY A 230 -13.96 4.26 0.24
C GLY A 230 -13.88 4.39 1.77
N GLU A 231 -14.35 3.40 2.52
CA GLU A 231 -14.35 3.39 3.99
C GLU A 231 -13.47 2.25 4.51
N ILE A 232 -12.62 2.51 5.52
CA ILE A 232 -11.90 1.46 6.23
C ILE A 232 -12.91 0.74 7.12
N VAL A 233 -13.11 -0.55 6.86
CA VAL A 233 -14.12 -1.35 7.58
C VAL A 233 -13.52 -2.23 8.66
N GLU A 234 -12.24 -2.59 8.55
CA GLU A 234 -11.53 -3.39 9.55
C GLU A 234 -10.03 -3.12 9.49
N LEU A 235 -9.35 -3.14 10.63
CA LEU A 235 -7.90 -3.00 10.76
C LEU A 235 -7.42 -3.85 11.93
N ALA A 236 -6.45 -4.73 11.68
CA ALA A 236 -5.81 -5.53 12.71
C ALA A 236 -4.39 -5.95 12.33
N GLU A 237 -3.68 -6.60 13.24
CA GLU A 237 -2.47 -7.36 12.89
C GLU A 237 -2.80 -8.43 11.87
N ALA A 238 -1.84 -8.76 10.98
CA ALA A 238 -2.10 -9.64 9.84
C ALA A 238 -2.65 -11.02 10.28
N GLU A 239 -1.96 -11.71 11.19
CA GLU A 239 -2.40 -13.02 11.65
C GLU A 239 -3.75 -12.95 12.39
N GLU A 240 -3.99 -11.89 13.15
CA GLU A 240 -5.26 -11.67 13.83
C GLU A 240 -6.41 -11.52 12.83
N LEU A 241 -6.25 -10.68 11.79
CA LEU A 241 -7.27 -10.48 10.77
C LEU A 241 -7.60 -11.77 10.00
N PHE A 242 -6.59 -12.59 9.70
CA PHE A 242 -6.81 -13.86 9.00
C PHE A 242 -7.47 -14.93 9.85
N ASN A 243 -7.17 -14.97 11.15
CA ASN A 243 -7.70 -15.99 12.05
C ASN A 243 -9.07 -15.60 12.63
N HIS A 244 -9.28 -14.29 12.91
CA HIS A 244 -10.47 -13.78 13.58
C HIS A 244 -11.07 -12.56 12.82
N PRO A 245 -11.45 -12.71 11.54
CA PRO A 245 -12.09 -11.61 10.80
C PRO A 245 -13.45 -11.30 11.42
N ILE A 246 -13.70 -10.03 11.73
CA ILE A 246 -14.91 -9.60 12.43
C ILE A 246 -15.94 -9.03 11.45
N HIS A 247 -15.57 -8.06 10.61
CA HIS A 247 -16.51 -7.42 9.71
C HIS A 247 -17.03 -8.39 8.63
N PRO A 248 -18.33 -8.43 8.33
CA PRO A 248 -18.90 -9.36 7.34
C PRO A 248 -18.26 -9.30 5.96
N TYR A 249 -17.85 -8.10 5.53
CA TYR A 249 -17.11 -7.93 4.26
C TYR A 249 -15.74 -8.58 4.31
N THR A 250 -14.99 -8.46 5.40
CA THR A 250 -13.69 -9.10 5.57
C THR A 250 -13.81 -10.62 5.54
N ARG A 251 -14.82 -11.17 6.22
CA ARG A 251 -15.15 -12.61 6.19
C ARG A 251 -15.42 -13.07 4.75
N ALA A 252 -16.20 -12.30 3.99
CA ALA A 252 -16.49 -12.61 2.58
C ALA A 252 -15.21 -12.56 1.73
N LEU A 253 -14.42 -11.50 1.88
CA LEU A 253 -13.16 -11.29 1.15
C LEU A 253 -12.17 -12.44 1.42
N LEU A 254 -11.96 -12.83 2.69
CA LEU A 254 -11.08 -13.94 3.07
C LEU A 254 -11.64 -15.30 2.63
N SER A 255 -12.97 -15.46 2.59
CA SER A 255 -13.58 -16.68 2.10
C SER A 255 -13.31 -16.93 0.61
N ALA A 256 -13.02 -15.90 -0.16
CA ALA A 256 -12.71 -16.00 -1.59
C ALA A 256 -11.25 -16.41 -1.87
N VAL A 257 -10.36 -16.38 -0.86
CA VAL A 257 -8.94 -16.78 -1.04
C VAL A 257 -8.87 -18.26 -1.41
N PRO A 258 -8.21 -18.64 -2.53
CA PRO A 258 -8.07 -20.03 -2.93
C PRO A 258 -7.31 -20.85 -1.88
N ILE A 259 -7.80 -22.05 -1.58
CA ILE A 259 -7.07 -23.04 -0.76
C ILE A 259 -6.32 -23.97 -1.71
N PRO A 260 -5.00 -24.16 -1.55
CA PRO A 260 -4.21 -25.01 -2.45
C PRO A 260 -4.66 -26.48 -2.43
N ASP A 261 -5.26 -26.95 -1.33
CA ASP A 261 -5.78 -28.31 -1.19
C ASP A 261 -7.15 -28.45 -1.88
N PRO A 262 -7.29 -29.29 -2.95
CA PRO A 262 -8.53 -29.47 -3.67
C PRO A 262 -9.67 -30.08 -2.84
N ILE A 263 -9.34 -30.86 -1.79
CA ILE A 263 -10.34 -31.50 -0.90
C ILE A 263 -10.92 -30.46 0.04
N LEU A 264 -10.07 -29.63 0.63
CA LEU A 264 -10.49 -28.52 1.48
C LEU A 264 -11.20 -27.43 0.69
N ALA A 265 -10.74 -27.14 -0.52
CA ALA A 265 -11.36 -26.16 -1.42
C ALA A 265 -12.82 -26.52 -1.73
N LYS A 266 -13.14 -27.81 -1.98
CA LYS A 266 -14.52 -28.28 -2.21
C LYS A 266 -15.44 -28.14 -0.99
N LYS A 267 -14.91 -28.13 0.21
CA LYS A 267 -15.67 -27.98 1.47
C LYS A 267 -15.82 -26.53 1.89
N LYS A 268 -15.06 -25.61 1.31
CA LYS A 268 -15.06 -24.21 1.66
C LYS A 268 -16.39 -23.56 1.26
N LYS A 269 -17.09 -22.97 2.22
CA LYS A 269 -18.27 -22.14 1.97
C LYS A 269 -17.81 -20.73 1.62
N LEU A 270 -18.27 -20.24 0.47
CA LEU A 270 -18.08 -18.84 0.09
C LEU A 270 -19.11 -17.99 0.84
N HIS A 271 -18.64 -16.95 1.50
CA HIS A 271 -19.50 -15.94 2.08
C HIS A 271 -19.72 -14.83 1.05
N VAL A 272 -20.97 -14.48 0.81
CA VAL A 272 -21.34 -13.33 -0.02
C VAL A 272 -21.70 -12.19 0.93
N TYR A 273 -21.03 -11.06 0.77
CA TYR A 273 -21.33 -9.87 1.55
C TYR A 273 -22.51 -9.12 0.95
N ASP A 274 -23.54 -8.89 1.77
CA ASP A 274 -24.69 -8.05 1.44
C ASP A 274 -24.65 -6.79 2.31
N PRO A 275 -24.42 -5.59 1.74
CA PRO A 275 -24.39 -4.35 2.51
C PRO A 275 -25.73 -4.02 3.21
N SER A 276 -26.84 -4.64 2.81
CA SER A 276 -28.15 -4.39 3.43
C SER A 276 -28.28 -4.95 4.85
N VAL A 277 -27.33 -5.77 5.30
CA VAL A 277 -27.28 -6.25 6.69
C VAL A 277 -26.99 -5.13 7.69
N HIS A 278 -26.48 -3.99 7.22
CA HIS A 278 -26.18 -2.83 8.02
C HIS A 278 -27.29 -1.77 7.93
N ASP A 279 -27.82 -1.35 9.05
CA ASP A 279 -28.76 -0.21 9.12
C ASP A 279 -28.09 0.97 9.84
N TYR A 280 -27.64 1.93 9.06
CA TYR A 280 -27.03 3.17 9.54
C TYR A 280 -27.95 4.40 9.43
N SER A 281 -29.25 4.18 9.30
CA SER A 281 -30.23 5.26 9.14
C SER A 281 -30.41 6.07 10.43
N VAL A 282 -30.38 5.41 11.57
CA VAL A 282 -30.58 6.01 12.91
C VAL A 282 -29.26 6.14 13.66
N ASP A 283 -28.54 5.03 13.80
CA ASP A 283 -27.28 4.96 14.53
C ASP A 283 -26.11 4.94 13.52
N LYS A 284 -25.30 6.03 13.53
CA LYS A 284 -24.21 6.18 12.59
C LYS A 284 -23.04 5.28 12.99
N PRO A 285 -22.40 4.61 12.00
CA PRO A 285 -21.25 3.77 12.29
C PRO A 285 -20.03 4.60 12.69
N THR A 286 -19.23 4.00 13.56
CA THR A 286 -17.93 4.51 14.01
C THR A 286 -16.87 3.44 13.80
N PHE A 287 -15.60 3.85 13.79
CA PHE A 287 -14.47 2.93 13.69
C PHE A 287 -13.91 2.75 15.09
N GLU A 288 -14.18 1.61 15.71
CA GLU A 288 -13.88 1.37 17.13
C GLU A 288 -12.97 0.17 17.34
N GLU A 289 -12.19 0.22 18.39
CA GLU A 289 -11.40 -0.90 18.88
C GLU A 289 -12.32 -1.90 19.59
N VAL A 290 -12.44 -3.10 18.98
CA VAL A 290 -13.27 -4.19 19.53
C VAL A 290 -12.46 -4.99 20.57
N VAL A 291 -11.22 -5.32 20.21
CA VAL A 291 -10.20 -5.90 21.12
C VAL A 291 -8.87 -5.18 20.86
N PRO A 292 -7.89 -5.26 21.76
CA PRO A 292 -6.64 -4.51 21.64
C PRO A 292 -5.98 -4.69 20.27
N GLY A 293 -5.81 -3.59 19.53
CA GLY A 293 -5.20 -3.56 18.19
C GLY A 293 -6.12 -3.97 17.04
N HIS A 294 -7.37 -4.37 17.30
CA HIS A 294 -8.34 -4.77 16.27
C HIS A 294 -9.52 -3.82 16.21
N PHE A 295 -9.59 -3.04 15.15
CA PHE A 295 -10.57 -1.99 14.92
C PHE A 295 -11.58 -2.42 13.85
N VAL A 296 -12.86 -2.12 14.08
CA VAL A 296 -13.95 -2.49 13.18
C VAL A 296 -14.92 -1.32 13.02
N TYR A 297 -15.45 -1.16 11.82
CA TYR A 297 -16.47 -0.18 11.48
C TYR A 297 -17.85 -0.77 11.68
N GLY A 298 -18.69 -0.09 12.47
CA GLY A 298 -20.04 -0.53 12.75
C GLY A 298 -20.80 0.47 13.61
N ASN A 299 -22.12 0.33 13.70
CA ASN A 299 -22.92 1.07 14.65
C ASN A 299 -22.78 0.46 16.07
N LYS A 300 -23.30 1.12 17.07
CA LYS A 300 -23.14 0.70 18.47
C LYS A 300 -23.61 -0.74 18.73
N ALA A 301 -24.75 -1.11 18.17
CA ALA A 301 -25.30 -2.47 18.33
C ALA A 301 -24.40 -3.55 17.64
N GLU A 302 -23.85 -3.24 16.48
CA GLU A 302 -22.93 -4.12 15.78
C GLU A 302 -21.60 -4.27 16.54
N ILE A 303 -21.06 -3.19 17.07
CA ILE A 303 -19.82 -3.23 17.89
C ILE A 303 -20.03 -4.07 19.15
N GLU A 304 -21.16 -3.93 19.84
CA GLU A 304 -21.50 -4.77 21.01
C GLU A 304 -21.60 -6.25 20.62
N LYS A 305 -22.24 -6.56 19.47
CA LYS A 305 -22.31 -7.90 18.92
C LYS A 305 -20.93 -8.46 18.56
N TYR A 306 -20.08 -7.68 17.90
CA TYR A 306 -18.73 -8.10 17.51
C TYR A 306 -17.86 -8.42 18.74
N ARG A 307 -17.98 -7.62 19.82
CA ARG A 307 -17.30 -7.89 21.09
C ARG A 307 -17.78 -9.19 21.74
N ALA A 308 -19.07 -9.47 21.68
CA ALA A 308 -19.63 -10.72 22.21
C ALA A 308 -19.14 -11.94 21.41
N GLU A 309 -19.24 -11.89 20.06
CA GLU A 309 -18.82 -12.97 19.17
C GLU A 309 -17.31 -13.28 19.22
N TYR A 310 -16.49 -12.29 19.59
CA TYR A 310 -15.04 -12.48 19.71
C TYR A 310 -14.66 -13.25 21.00
N ASN A 311 -15.47 -13.13 22.06
CA ASN A 311 -15.20 -13.74 23.35
C ASN A 311 -15.77 -15.18 23.49
N ASP A 312 -16.59 -15.63 22.52
CA ASP A 312 -17.12 -17.00 22.44
C ASP A 312 -16.21 -17.92 21.61
#